data_1ae149c1fbb43f574d6a5a8bed535a6a
#
_entry.id   1ae149c1fbb43f574d6a5a8bed535a6a
#
_cell.length_a   1.000
_cell.length_b   1.000
_cell.length_c   1.000
_cell.angle_alpha   90.00
_cell.angle_beta   90.00
_cell.angle_gamma   90.00
#
_symmetry.space_group_name_H-M   'P 1'
#
loop_
_entity.id
_entity.type
_entity.pdbx_description
1 polymer ?
#
loop_
_entity_poly.entity_id
_entity_poly.type
_entity_poly.pdbx_seq_one_letter_code
_entity_poly.pdbx_strand_id
1 'polypeptide(L)'
;MNLDEMVGLSVKHNAADLHLCSGHLPYWRQQGRLEVMPQQASLSDAWMAQFMARWLSDPQRQELERAGQLDFALSLADGQRLRANLFMQRNGLSLALRIIATACPTLASLQLPAIVPTLLEQQDGLILVTGATGSGKSTTLAALVDALNRQQARHIITLEDPIEFIHHSQQSLIQQREIGLHCGSFSLGVKAALREDPDVILLGELRDSDTIRQALTAAETGHLVLATLHTRGAAQAVDRLVDVFPAEEKQLVRTQLAGSLKAVIAQRLVPSVAGSRIGLFEVLIATPGITNLIREGKMHQIPALLQTGAQAGMQTFEQSRLARQAAGLIE
;
A
#
# COMPACT_ATOMS: atom_id res chain seq x y z
N MET A 1 25.45 -2.91 -21.01
CA MET A 1 24.20 -3.62 -20.66
C MET A 1 23.09 -2.60 -20.59
N ASN A 2 21.90 -2.92 -21.07
CA ASN A 2 20.73 -2.06 -20.97
C ASN A 2 20.00 -2.28 -19.63
N LEU A 3 18.98 -1.45 -19.35
CA LEU A 3 18.21 -1.55 -18.12
C LEU A 3 17.51 -2.90 -17.98
N ASP A 4 16.90 -3.38 -19.06
CA ASP A 4 16.13 -4.64 -19.08
C ASP A 4 17.02 -5.83 -18.64
N GLU A 5 18.25 -5.88 -19.14
CA GLU A 5 19.21 -6.93 -18.77
C GLU A 5 19.66 -6.83 -17.30
N MET A 6 19.92 -5.61 -16.79
CA MET A 6 20.28 -5.40 -15.38
C MET A 6 19.14 -5.79 -14.44
N VAL A 7 17.90 -5.44 -14.77
CA VAL A 7 16.72 -5.82 -14.01
C VAL A 7 16.49 -7.33 -14.07
N GLY A 8 16.56 -7.94 -15.25
CA GLY A 8 16.41 -9.40 -15.40
C GLY A 8 17.43 -10.18 -14.56
N LEU A 9 18.69 -9.72 -14.52
CA LEU A 9 19.72 -10.30 -13.67
C LEU A 9 19.39 -10.12 -12.18
N SER A 10 18.91 -8.94 -11.80
CA SER A 10 18.53 -8.63 -10.41
C SER A 10 17.37 -9.49 -9.93
N VAL A 11 16.34 -9.68 -10.76
CA VAL A 11 15.20 -10.58 -10.47
C VAL A 11 15.70 -12.02 -10.27
N LYS A 12 16.56 -12.51 -11.17
CA LYS A 12 17.13 -13.86 -11.07
C LYS A 12 17.92 -14.10 -9.78
N HIS A 13 18.55 -13.05 -9.25
CA HIS A 13 19.34 -13.10 -8.01
C HIS A 13 18.58 -12.62 -6.77
N ASN A 14 17.25 -12.41 -6.85
CA ASN A 14 16.41 -11.91 -5.75
C ASN A 14 16.93 -10.58 -5.14
N ALA A 15 17.49 -9.70 -5.97
CA ALA A 15 17.86 -8.36 -5.54
C ALA A 15 16.58 -7.50 -5.47
N ALA A 16 16.42 -6.74 -4.37
CA ALA A 16 15.25 -5.92 -4.15
C ALA A 16 15.36 -4.55 -4.83
N ASP A 17 16.55 -3.96 -4.79
CA ASP A 17 16.80 -2.61 -5.29
C ASP A 17 18.05 -2.60 -6.18
N LEU A 18 18.06 -1.69 -7.17
CA LEU A 18 19.18 -1.33 -8.02
C LEU A 18 19.56 0.12 -7.78
N HIS A 19 20.87 0.41 -7.73
CA HIS A 19 21.41 1.75 -7.64
C HIS A 19 22.35 2.00 -8.81
N LEU A 20 21.94 2.91 -9.69
CA LEU A 20 22.62 3.24 -10.94
C LEU A 20 23.05 4.69 -10.87
N CYS A 21 24.37 4.94 -10.81
CA CYS A 21 24.92 6.29 -10.65
C CYS A 21 25.90 6.59 -11.79
N SER A 22 25.85 7.82 -12.32
CA SER A 22 26.86 8.31 -13.28
C SER A 22 28.28 8.10 -12.74
N GLY A 23 29.15 7.57 -13.56
CA GLY A 23 30.57 7.33 -13.23
C GLY A 23 30.84 6.12 -12.31
N HIS A 24 29.81 5.39 -11.88
CA HIS A 24 29.95 4.25 -10.97
C HIS A 24 29.53 2.95 -11.63
N LEU A 25 30.03 1.84 -11.08
CA LEU A 25 29.48 0.51 -11.37
C LEU A 25 28.06 0.42 -10.85
N PRO A 26 27.16 -0.34 -11.50
CA PRO A 26 25.85 -0.64 -10.96
C PRO A 26 25.94 -1.42 -9.64
N TYR A 27 25.10 -1.04 -8.67
CA TYR A 27 24.96 -1.73 -7.41
C TYR A 27 23.55 -2.31 -7.30
N TRP A 28 23.43 -3.42 -6.62
CA TRP A 28 22.15 -3.97 -6.19
C TRP A 28 22.10 -4.19 -4.68
N ARG A 29 20.90 -4.29 -4.15
CA ARG A 29 20.70 -4.69 -2.76
C ARG A 29 20.15 -6.10 -2.70
N GLN A 30 20.96 -7.01 -2.23
CA GLN A 30 20.62 -8.42 -2.07
C GLN A 30 20.65 -8.79 -0.59
N GLN A 31 19.58 -9.38 -0.07
CA GLN A 31 19.45 -9.74 1.36
C GLN A 31 19.83 -8.61 2.35
N GLY A 32 19.51 -7.37 1.99
CA GLY A 32 19.81 -6.17 2.77
C GLY A 32 21.22 -5.61 2.59
N ARG A 33 22.13 -6.31 1.92
CA ARG A 33 23.52 -5.86 1.63
C ARG A 33 23.59 -5.19 0.27
N LEU A 34 24.36 -4.10 0.21
CA LEU A 34 24.66 -3.40 -1.03
C LEU A 34 25.92 -3.99 -1.63
N GLU A 35 25.84 -4.49 -2.86
CA GLU A 35 26.93 -5.17 -3.56
C GLU A 35 27.05 -4.66 -5.00
N VAL A 36 28.25 -4.69 -5.55
CA VAL A 36 28.48 -4.37 -6.97
C VAL A 36 27.89 -5.49 -7.83
N MET A 37 27.15 -5.13 -8.86
CA MET A 37 26.66 -6.11 -9.84
C MET A 37 27.87 -6.74 -10.59
N PRO A 38 27.89 -8.06 -10.69
CA PRO A 38 29.00 -8.74 -11.39
C PRO A 38 28.98 -8.41 -12.88
N GLN A 39 30.16 -8.37 -13.47
CA GLN A 39 30.40 -8.26 -14.93
C GLN A 39 29.78 -6.98 -15.57
N GLN A 40 29.73 -5.87 -14.82
CA GLN A 40 29.22 -4.59 -15.32
C GLN A 40 30.36 -3.58 -15.53
N ALA A 41 30.16 -2.65 -16.47
CA ALA A 41 30.97 -1.47 -16.64
C ALA A 41 30.36 -0.27 -15.90
N SER A 42 31.19 0.75 -15.64
CA SER A 42 30.71 2.02 -15.09
C SER A 42 29.71 2.68 -16.03
N LEU A 43 28.64 3.24 -15.46
CA LEU A 43 27.60 3.94 -16.19
C LEU A 43 28.09 5.33 -16.60
N SER A 44 27.97 5.65 -17.86
CA SER A 44 28.33 6.97 -18.38
C SER A 44 27.17 7.96 -18.28
N ASP A 45 27.45 9.25 -18.35
CA ASP A 45 26.43 10.29 -18.47
C ASP A 45 25.56 10.08 -19.73
N ALA A 46 26.16 9.56 -20.82
CA ALA A 46 25.44 9.19 -22.02
C ALA A 46 24.40 8.10 -21.78
N TRP A 47 24.69 7.11 -20.91
CA TRP A 47 23.74 6.10 -20.50
C TRP A 47 22.54 6.72 -19.75
N MET A 48 22.83 7.63 -18.81
CA MET A 48 21.77 8.34 -18.08
C MET A 48 20.91 9.21 -18.99
N ALA A 49 21.53 9.89 -19.97
CA ALA A 49 20.79 10.67 -20.96
C ALA A 49 19.87 9.79 -21.83
N GLN A 50 20.35 8.62 -22.27
CA GLN A 50 19.53 7.64 -22.99
C GLN A 50 18.39 7.09 -22.13
N PHE A 51 18.63 6.83 -20.84
CA PHE A 51 17.60 6.41 -19.90
C PHE A 51 16.50 7.47 -19.83
N MET A 52 16.84 8.75 -19.59
CA MET A 52 15.88 9.83 -19.52
C MET A 52 15.10 10.02 -20.82
N ALA A 53 15.79 9.92 -21.97
CA ALA A 53 15.14 10.05 -23.28
C ALA A 53 14.09 8.96 -23.53
N ARG A 54 14.37 7.74 -23.06
CA ARG A 54 13.46 6.59 -23.24
C ARG A 54 12.29 6.56 -22.26
N TRP A 55 12.52 6.93 -21.00
CA TRP A 55 11.60 6.64 -19.91
C TRP A 55 10.87 7.85 -19.33
N LEU A 56 11.35 9.08 -19.58
CA LEU A 56 10.72 10.27 -19.04
C LEU A 56 9.95 11.03 -20.12
N SER A 57 8.72 11.43 -19.78
CA SER A 57 7.95 12.41 -20.54
C SER A 57 8.55 13.83 -20.39
N ASP A 58 8.19 14.74 -21.27
CA ASP A 58 8.67 16.14 -21.19
C ASP A 58 8.29 16.82 -19.88
N PRO A 59 7.06 16.68 -19.33
CA PRO A 59 6.72 17.22 -18.00
C PRO A 59 7.60 16.64 -16.88
N GLN A 60 7.92 15.36 -16.93
CA GLN A 60 8.79 14.70 -15.94
C GLN A 60 10.24 15.22 -16.01
N ARG A 61 10.76 15.49 -17.19
CA ARG A 61 12.08 16.10 -17.36
C ARG A 61 12.11 17.51 -16.80
N GLN A 62 11.08 18.32 -17.06
CA GLN A 62 10.95 19.68 -16.51
C GLN A 62 10.86 19.65 -14.97
N GLU A 63 10.13 18.69 -14.39
CA GLU A 63 10.07 18.53 -12.95
C GLU A 63 11.41 18.13 -12.35
N LEU A 64 12.15 17.22 -12.98
CA LEU A 64 13.51 16.84 -12.55
C LEU A 64 14.45 18.05 -12.59
N GLU A 65 14.40 18.88 -13.63
CA GLU A 65 15.20 20.11 -13.74
C GLU A 65 14.84 21.13 -12.66
N ARG A 66 13.54 21.25 -12.34
CA ARG A 66 13.03 22.19 -11.34
C ARG A 66 13.30 21.75 -9.91
N ALA A 67 13.04 20.47 -9.58
CA ALA A 67 13.09 19.94 -8.21
C ALA A 67 14.37 19.19 -7.88
N GLY A 68 15.21 18.87 -8.87
CA GLY A 68 16.43 18.08 -8.69
C GLY A 68 16.20 16.60 -8.41
N GLN A 69 14.93 16.18 -8.36
CA GLN A 69 14.53 14.77 -8.14
C GLN A 69 13.17 14.49 -8.73
N LEU A 70 12.91 13.20 -9.02
CA LEU A 70 11.65 12.73 -9.58
C LEU A 70 11.37 11.31 -9.13
N ASP A 71 10.19 11.07 -8.56
CA ASP A 71 9.64 9.73 -8.32
C ASP A 71 8.68 9.35 -9.45
N PHE A 72 8.80 8.13 -9.96
CA PHE A 72 7.92 7.61 -11.01
C PHE A 72 7.94 6.09 -11.04
N ALA A 73 6.96 5.49 -11.72
CA ALA A 73 6.95 4.07 -12.03
C ALA A 73 7.27 3.84 -13.51
N LEU A 74 7.92 2.73 -13.81
CA LEU A 74 8.13 2.29 -15.19
C LEU A 74 7.87 0.79 -15.32
N SER A 75 7.50 0.37 -16.53
CA SER A 75 7.27 -1.04 -16.87
C SER A 75 8.18 -1.43 -18.02
N LEU A 76 8.92 -2.51 -17.85
CA LEU A 76 9.74 -3.08 -18.91
C LEU A 76 8.87 -3.83 -19.93
N ALA A 77 9.43 -4.17 -21.07
CA ALA A 77 8.70 -4.86 -22.14
C ALA A 77 8.20 -6.26 -21.76
N ASP A 78 8.87 -6.92 -20.81
CA ASP A 78 8.47 -8.21 -20.24
C ASP A 78 7.38 -8.12 -19.17
N GLY A 79 6.90 -6.90 -18.87
CA GLY A 79 5.90 -6.63 -17.84
C GLY A 79 6.46 -6.41 -16.45
N GLN A 80 7.80 -6.51 -16.25
CA GLN A 80 8.41 -6.20 -14.95
C GLN A 80 8.23 -4.74 -14.60
N ARG A 81 7.67 -4.46 -13.46
CA ARG A 81 7.47 -3.10 -12.94
C ARG A 81 8.59 -2.69 -11.99
N LEU A 82 8.91 -1.40 -12.05
CA LEU A 82 9.93 -0.78 -11.21
C LEU A 82 9.37 0.53 -10.65
N ARG A 83 9.62 0.80 -9.37
CA ARG A 83 9.54 2.14 -8.80
C ARG A 83 10.90 2.78 -8.92
N ALA A 84 10.94 3.97 -9.47
CA ALA A 84 12.15 4.72 -9.76
C ALA A 84 12.17 6.03 -8.99
N ASN A 85 13.31 6.36 -8.38
CA ASN A 85 13.65 7.69 -7.93
C ASN A 85 14.90 8.14 -8.66
N LEU A 86 14.78 9.17 -9.51
CA LEU A 86 15.88 9.79 -10.23
C LEU A 86 16.21 11.11 -9.55
N PHE A 87 17.48 11.35 -9.22
CA PHE A 87 17.89 12.54 -8.49
C PHE A 87 19.28 13.02 -8.91
N MET A 88 19.47 14.34 -8.79
CA MET A 88 20.75 14.99 -9.04
C MET A 88 21.63 14.90 -7.78
N GLN A 89 22.90 14.57 -7.96
CA GLN A 89 23.92 14.57 -6.92
C GLN A 89 25.25 15.14 -7.48
N ARG A 90 26.25 15.36 -6.62
CA ARG A 90 27.51 16.04 -6.97
C ARG A 90 28.19 15.51 -8.24
N ASN A 91 28.14 14.20 -8.48
CA ASN A 91 28.83 13.54 -9.60
C ASN A 91 27.90 13.27 -10.80
N GLY A 92 26.72 13.91 -10.89
CA GLY A 92 25.74 13.74 -11.96
C GLY A 92 24.42 13.12 -11.47
N LEU A 93 23.74 12.40 -12.34
CA LEU A 93 22.46 11.77 -12.03
C LEU A 93 22.64 10.41 -11.33
N SER A 94 21.72 10.12 -10.45
CA SER A 94 21.58 8.84 -9.78
C SER A 94 20.16 8.33 -9.87
N LEU A 95 19.98 7.04 -10.08
CA LEU A 95 18.71 6.36 -10.23
C LEU A 95 18.66 5.21 -9.23
N ALA A 96 17.72 5.29 -8.29
CA ALA A 96 17.38 4.17 -7.42
C ALA A 96 16.12 3.49 -7.96
N LEU A 97 16.21 2.19 -8.21
CA LEU A 97 15.11 1.39 -8.73
C LEU A 97 14.75 0.30 -7.72
N ARG A 98 13.47 0.19 -7.41
CA ARG A 98 12.92 -0.94 -6.66
C ARG A 98 12.17 -1.87 -7.60
N ILE A 99 12.52 -3.13 -7.57
CA ILE A 99 11.85 -4.18 -8.33
C ILE A 99 10.52 -4.50 -7.62
N ILE A 100 9.41 -4.33 -8.35
CA ILE A 100 8.07 -4.62 -7.85
C ILE A 100 7.70 -6.04 -8.27
N ALA A 101 7.15 -6.82 -7.34
CA ALA A 101 6.69 -8.18 -7.65
C ALA A 101 5.56 -8.12 -8.70
N THR A 102 5.69 -8.91 -9.76
CA THR A 102 4.70 -8.95 -10.85
C THR A 102 3.45 -9.77 -10.50
N ALA A 103 3.60 -10.78 -9.66
CA ALA A 103 2.50 -11.63 -9.23
C ALA A 103 1.79 -11.01 -8.01
N CYS A 104 0.47 -10.81 -8.12
CA CYS A 104 -0.35 -10.42 -6.99
C CYS A 104 -0.47 -11.60 -6.01
N PRO A 105 -0.17 -11.41 -4.71
CA PRO A 105 -0.32 -12.45 -3.73
C PRO A 105 -1.81 -12.76 -3.48
N THR A 106 -2.11 -13.99 -3.09
CA THR A 106 -3.46 -14.38 -2.66
C THR A 106 -3.65 -14.17 -1.16
N LEU A 107 -4.91 -14.05 -0.70
CA LEU A 107 -5.21 -13.99 0.74
C LEU A 107 -4.62 -15.18 1.50
N ALA A 108 -4.70 -16.38 0.91
CA ALA A 108 -4.15 -17.60 1.48
C ALA A 108 -2.62 -17.58 1.58
N SER A 109 -1.92 -17.09 0.55
CA SER A 109 -0.45 -17.01 0.57
C SER A 109 0.08 -16.02 1.62
N LEU A 110 -0.70 -14.98 1.92
CA LEU A 110 -0.38 -14.01 2.99
C LEU A 110 -0.78 -14.52 4.37
N GLN A 111 -1.48 -15.64 4.45
CA GLN A 111 -1.98 -16.24 5.70
C GLN A 111 -2.72 -15.20 6.57
N LEU A 112 -3.62 -14.42 5.93
CA LEU A 112 -4.44 -13.45 6.63
C LEU A 112 -5.40 -14.12 7.62
N PRO A 113 -5.80 -13.46 8.71
CA PRO A 113 -6.81 -13.98 9.63
C PRO A 113 -8.10 -14.37 8.91
N ALA A 114 -8.74 -15.46 9.36
CA ALA A 114 -9.91 -16.08 8.71
C ALA A 114 -11.12 -15.12 8.54
N ILE A 115 -11.20 -14.07 9.35
CA ILE A 115 -12.24 -13.06 9.26
C ILE A 115 -12.07 -12.15 8.03
N VAL A 116 -10.83 -11.98 7.51
CA VAL A 116 -10.54 -10.99 6.45
C VAL A 116 -11.32 -11.26 5.16
N PRO A 117 -11.43 -12.50 4.65
CA PRO A 117 -12.26 -12.78 3.47
C PRO A 117 -13.73 -12.36 3.64
N THR A 118 -14.31 -12.52 4.84
CA THR A 118 -15.73 -12.16 5.07
C THR A 118 -15.95 -10.64 5.09
N LEU A 119 -14.91 -9.85 5.35
CA LEU A 119 -14.98 -8.39 5.25
C LEU A 119 -15.21 -7.91 3.80
N LEU A 120 -14.81 -8.70 2.81
CA LEU A 120 -15.00 -8.39 1.39
C LEU A 120 -16.44 -8.60 0.90
N GLU A 121 -17.31 -9.24 1.71
CA GLU A 121 -18.73 -9.39 1.43
C GLU A 121 -19.53 -8.12 1.73
N GLN A 122 -18.90 -7.15 2.43
CA GLN A 122 -19.53 -5.86 2.72
C GLN A 122 -19.83 -5.11 1.42
N GLN A 123 -21.01 -4.48 1.39
CA GLN A 123 -21.42 -3.65 0.24
C GLN A 123 -20.88 -2.23 0.36
N ASP A 124 -20.74 -1.75 1.59
CA ASP A 124 -20.31 -0.39 1.92
C ASP A 124 -19.42 -0.37 3.16
N GLY A 125 -18.88 0.78 3.46
CA GLY A 125 -18.11 1.06 4.66
C GLY A 125 -16.61 1.16 4.42
N LEU A 126 -15.86 1.35 5.50
CA LEU A 126 -14.43 1.58 5.48
C LEU A 126 -13.67 0.40 6.10
N ILE A 127 -12.75 -0.17 5.36
CA ILE A 127 -11.77 -1.16 5.83
C ILE A 127 -10.38 -0.53 5.73
N LEU A 128 -9.67 -0.51 6.85
CA LEU A 128 -8.34 0.08 6.93
C LEU A 128 -7.26 -1.02 7.05
N VAL A 129 -6.18 -0.87 6.28
CA VAL A 129 -4.95 -1.63 6.46
C VAL A 129 -3.87 -0.68 6.98
N THR A 130 -3.32 -0.95 8.15
CA THR A 130 -2.35 -0.05 8.79
C THR A 130 -1.06 -0.77 9.19
N GLY A 131 0.01 -0.02 9.36
CA GLY A 131 1.33 -0.52 9.72
C GLY A 131 2.45 0.41 9.27
N ALA A 132 3.65 0.19 9.77
CA ALA A 132 4.83 0.96 9.37
C ALA A 132 5.12 0.82 7.86
N THR A 133 5.95 1.71 7.33
CA THR A 133 6.47 1.56 5.96
C THR A 133 7.19 0.23 5.83
N GLY A 134 6.95 -0.49 4.75
CA GLY A 134 7.54 -1.83 4.51
C GLY A 134 6.88 -2.97 5.31
N SER A 135 5.75 -2.73 5.98
CA SER A 135 4.99 -3.79 6.67
C SER A 135 4.10 -4.64 5.73
N GLY A 136 4.07 -4.35 4.42
CA GLY A 136 3.32 -5.11 3.41
C GLY A 136 1.87 -4.65 3.20
N LYS A 137 1.50 -3.42 3.58
CA LYS A 137 0.14 -2.87 3.39
C LYS A 137 -0.35 -2.95 1.95
N SER A 138 0.44 -2.45 1.00
CA SER A 138 0.10 -2.49 -0.44
C SER A 138 -0.08 -3.93 -0.93
N THR A 139 0.75 -4.85 -0.45
CA THR A 139 0.66 -6.28 -0.73
C THR A 139 -0.66 -6.88 -0.24
N THR A 140 -1.08 -6.50 0.98
CA THR A 140 -2.37 -6.93 1.55
C THR A 140 -3.53 -6.33 0.78
N LEU A 141 -3.50 -5.02 0.48
CA LEU A 141 -4.56 -4.39 -0.34
C LEU A 141 -4.66 -5.01 -1.73
N ALA A 142 -3.52 -5.28 -2.38
CA ALA A 142 -3.52 -5.95 -3.67
C ALA A 142 -4.19 -7.34 -3.60
N ALA A 143 -3.92 -8.12 -2.54
CA ALA A 143 -4.57 -9.41 -2.32
C ALA A 143 -6.08 -9.29 -2.06
N LEU A 144 -6.52 -8.23 -1.34
CA LEU A 144 -7.96 -7.95 -1.14
C LEU A 144 -8.65 -7.61 -2.47
N VAL A 145 -8.04 -6.75 -3.28
CA VAL A 145 -8.56 -6.39 -4.62
C VAL A 145 -8.58 -7.60 -5.56
N ASP A 146 -7.51 -8.41 -5.56
CA ASP A 146 -7.48 -9.63 -6.40
C ASP A 146 -8.57 -10.64 -5.99
N ALA A 147 -8.83 -10.77 -4.69
CA ALA A 147 -9.91 -11.63 -4.19
C ALA A 147 -11.29 -11.13 -4.64
N LEU A 148 -11.57 -9.83 -4.52
CA LEU A 148 -12.79 -9.21 -5.06
C LEU A 148 -12.91 -9.44 -6.56
N ASN A 149 -11.85 -9.17 -7.30
CA ASN A 149 -11.79 -9.32 -8.75
C ASN A 149 -12.11 -10.73 -9.24
N ARG A 150 -11.70 -11.76 -8.51
CA ARG A 150 -11.93 -13.17 -8.85
C ARG A 150 -13.30 -13.69 -8.45
N GLN A 151 -13.92 -13.10 -7.43
CA GLN A 151 -15.08 -13.69 -6.77
C GLN A 151 -16.37 -12.89 -7.00
N GLN A 152 -16.27 -11.62 -7.36
CA GLN A 152 -17.42 -10.70 -7.41
C GLN A 152 -17.40 -9.86 -8.68
N ALA A 153 -18.60 -9.61 -9.23
CA ALA A 153 -18.79 -8.71 -10.35
C ALA A 153 -19.00 -7.27 -9.85
N ARG A 154 -17.89 -6.55 -9.59
CA ARG A 154 -17.87 -5.18 -9.06
C ARG A 154 -17.08 -4.24 -9.94
N HIS A 155 -17.39 -2.96 -9.89
CA HIS A 155 -16.54 -1.90 -10.43
C HIS A 155 -15.60 -1.41 -9.34
N ILE A 156 -14.29 -1.60 -9.53
CA ILE A 156 -13.24 -1.26 -8.57
C ILE A 156 -12.38 -0.14 -9.14
N ILE A 157 -12.34 1.00 -8.45
CA ILE A 157 -11.44 2.11 -8.80
C ILE A 157 -10.34 2.18 -7.74
N THR A 158 -9.08 2.20 -8.17
CA THR A 158 -7.95 2.43 -7.28
C THR A 158 -7.32 3.79 -7.52
N LEU A 159 -6.92 4.43 -6.42
CA LEU A 159 -6.16 5.69 -6.41
C LEU A 159 -4.87 5.42 -5.65
N GLU A 160 -3.73 5.45 -6.34
CA GLU A 160 -2.44 4.98 -5.82
C GLU A 160 -1.30 5.97 -6.12
N ASP A 161 -0.25 5.94 -5.30
CA ASP A 161 0.92 6.83 -5.44
C ASP A 161 2.23 6.09 -5.07
N PRO A 162 2.87 5.44 -6.05
CA PRO A 162 2.40 5.02 -7.36
C PRO A 162 1.61 3.68 -7.32
N ILE A 163 1.11 3.22 -8.48
CA ILE A 163 0.53 1.87 -8.64
C ILE A 163 1.65 0.84 -8.44
N GLU A 164 1.52 -0.02 -7.40
CA GLU A 164 2.50 -1.08 -7.11
C GLU A 164 2.17 -2.40 -7.80
N PHE A 165 0.90 -2.81 -7.86
CA PHE A 165 0.46 -4.05 -8.49
C PHE A 165 -0.51 -3.75 -9.64
N ILE A 166 -0.31 -4.39 -10.79
CA ILE A 166 -1.26 -4.30 -11.90
C ILE A 166 -2.31 -5.40 -11.74
N HIS A 167 -3.57 -4.99 -11.74
CA HIS A 167 -4.70 -5.89 -11.75
C HIS A 167 -5.29 -5.98 -13.15
N HIS A 168 -5.50 -7.20 -13.60
CA HIS A 168 -6.24 -7.47 -14.85
C HIS A 168 -7.68 -7.83 -14.50
N SER A 169 -8.65 -7.11 -15.04
CA SER A 169 -10.08 -7.37 -14.83
C SER A 169 -10.43 -8.82 -15.14
N GLN A 170 -11.18 -9.46 -14.23
CA GLN A 170 -11.68 -10.84 -14.34
C GLN A 170 -13.21 -10.82 -14.21
N GLN A 171 -13.76 -11.10 -13.02
CA GLN A 171 -15.19 -10.88 -12.78
C GLN A 171 -15.50 -9.41 -12.53
N SER A 172 -14.60 -8.67 -11.91
CA SER A 172 -14.72 -7.23 -11.69
C SER A 172 -14.11 -6.43 -12.84
N LEU A 173 -14.64 -5.22 -13.06
CA LEU A 173 -13.95 -4.18 -13.82
C LEU A 173 -13.02 -3.43 -12.90
N ILE A 174 -11.72 -3.40 -13.18
CA ILE A 174 -10.73 -2.66 -12.38
C ILE A 174 -10.15 -1.51 -13.20
N GLN A 175 -10.20 -0.31 -12.63
CA GLN A 175 -9.58 0.89 -13.18
C GLN A 175 -8.61 1.48 -12.16
N GLN A 176 -7.32 1.46 -12.47
CA GLN A 176 -6.26 1.95 -11.61
C GLN A 176 -5.81 3.33 -12.05
N ARG A 177 -5.78 4.27 -11.10
CA ARG A 177 -5.38 5.66 -11.33
C ARG A 177 -4.22 6.03 -10.43
N GLU A 178 -3.13 6.49 -11.03
CA GLU A 178 -1.93 6.97 -10.33
C GLU A 178 -2.03 8.48 -10.09
N ILE A 179 -1.74 8.89 -8.85
CA ILE A 179 -1.70 10.31 -8.48
C ILE A 179 -0.53 10.98 -9.18
N GLY A 180 -0.76 12.21 -9.64
CA GLY A 180 0.24 12.97 -10.41
C GLY A 180 0.29 12.62 -11.90
N LEU A 181 -0.19 11.42 -12.30
CA LEU A 181 -0.23 10.99 -13.70
C LEU A 181 -1.67 10.99 -14.25
N HIS A 182 -2.60 10.34 -13.54
CA HIS A 182 -3.99 10.17 -13.98
C HIS A 182 -4.97 11.04 -13.20
N CYS A 183 -4.59 11.54 -12.04
CA CYS A 183 -5.35 12.53 -11.29
C CYS A 183 -4.42 13.36 -10.38
N GLY A 184 -4.84 14.60 -10.06
CA GLY A 184 -3.98 15.57 -9.38
C GLY A 184 -3.78 15.33 -7.88
N SER A 185 -4.73 14.67 -7.19
CA SER A 185 -4.63 14.35 -5.77
C SER A 185 -5.61 13.24 -5.38
N PHE A 186 -5.40 12.62 -4.21
CA PHE A 186 -6.33 11.64 -3.66
C PHE A 186 -7.73 12.22 -3.46
N SER A 187 -7.85 13.39 -2.85
CA SER A 187 -9.15 14.05 -2.61
C SER A 187 -9.91 14.31 -3.90
N LEU A 188 -9.25 14.84 -4.95
CA LEU A 188 -9.86 15.05 -6.27
C LEU A 188 -10.24 13.73 -6.92
N GLY A 189 -9.39 12.71 -6.78
CA GLY A 189 -9.63 11.36 -7.31
C GLY A 189 -10.88 10.72 -6.71
N VAL A 190 -11.08 10.78 -5.39
CA VAL A 190 -12.29 10.26 -4.74
C VAL A 190 -13.54 11.01 -5.19
N LYS A 191 -13.49 12.35 -5.25
CA LYS A 191 -14.61 13.16 -5.74
C LYS A 191 -15.01 12.81 -7.17
N ALA A 192 -14.05 12.49 -8.02
CA ALA A 192 -14.31 12.03 -9.38
C ALA A 192 -14.92 10.62 -9.37
N ALA A 193 -14.30 9.69 -8.63
CA ALA A 193 -14.72 8.30 -8.51
C ALA A 193 -16.20 8.17 -8.10
N LEU A 194 -16.69 8.98 -7.17
CA LEU A 194 -18.11 8.98 -6.75
C LEU A 194 -19.11 9.26 -7.90
N ARG A 195 -18.66 9.69 -9.08
CA ARG A 195 -19.46 9.90 -10.30
C ARG A 195 -19.16 8.90 -11.41
N GLU A 196 -18.29 7.94 -11.12
CA GLU A 196 -17.82 6.94 -12.07
C GLU A 196 -18.46 5.56 -11.81
N ASP A 197 -19.51 5.51 -10.97
CA ASP A 197 -20.29 4.31 -10.61
C ASP A 197 -19.44 3.15 -10.03
N PRO A 198 -18.56 3.38 -9.06
CA PRO A 198 -17.79 2.33 -8.43
C PRO A 198 -18.58 1.62 -7.31
N ASP A 199 -18.36 0.32 -7.15
CA ASP A 199 -18.75 -0.41 -5.95
C ASP A 199 -17.66 -0.35 -4.88
N VAL A 200 -16.39 -0.33 -5.31
CA VAL A 200 -15.22 -0.36 -4.44
C VAL A 200 -14.24 0.73 -4.82
N ILE A 201 -13.77 1.48 -3.83
CA ILE A 201 -12.72 2.50 -4.00
C ILE A 201 -11.53 2.12 -3.12
N LEU A 202 -10.36 1.92 -3.73
CA LEU A 202 -9.11 1.76 -2.99
C LEU A 202 -8.35 3.09 -2.96
N LEU A 203 -7.97 3.50 -1.75
CA LEU A 203 -7.12 4.67 -1.51
C LEU A 203 -5.75 4.20 -1.00
N GLY A 204 -4.71 4.48 -1.74
CA GLY A 204 -3.34 4.09 -1.39
C GLY A 204 -2.98 4.50 0.02
N GLU A 205 -3.31 5.72 0.42
CA GLU A 205 -3.17 6.19 1.80
C GLU A 205 -4.07 7.38 2.15
N LEU A 206 -4.38 7.51 3.45
CA LEU A 206 -5.10 8.63 4.05
C LEU A 206 -4.12 9.52 4.82
N ARG A 207 -3.68 10.63 4.20
CA ARG A 207 -2.69 11.54 4.79
C ARG A 207 -3.29 12.79 5.42
N ASP A 208 -4.31 13.35 4.81
CA ASP A 208 -4.88 14.66 5.12
C ASP A 208 -6.39 14.59 5.40
N SER A 209 -6.90 15.64 6.05
CA SER A 209 -8.30 15.74 6.44
C SER A 209 -9.27 15.71 5.26
N ASP A 210 -8.90 16.29 4.11
CA ASP A 210 -9.76 16.34 2.94
C ASP A 210 -9.94 14.96 2.32
N THR A 211 -8.85 14.20 2.18
CA THR A 211 -8.89 12.80 1.70
C THR A 211 -9.68 11.91 2.65
N ILE A 212 -9.49 12.05 3.97
CA ILE A 212 -10.24 11.29 4.99
C ILE A 212 -11.72 11.62 4.91
N ARG A 213 -12.09 12.89 4.80
CA ARG A 213 -13.49 13.33 4.65
C ARG A 213 -14.16 12.71 3.44
N GLN A 214 -13.48 12.71 2.29
CA GLN A 214 -14.00 12.08 1.07
C GLN A 214 -14.15 10.56 1.22
N ALA A 215 -13.20 9.89 1.86
CA ALA A 215 -13.26 8.46 2.13
C ALA A 215 -14.45 8.09 3.04
N LEU A 216 -14.68 8.86 4.11
CA LEU A 216 -15.83 8.68 5.00
C LEU A 216 -17.16 8.93 4.27
N THR A 217 -17.22 9.98 3.46
CA THR A 217 -18.41 10.27 2.64
C THR A 217 -18.69 9.13 1.66
N ALA A 218 -17.68 8.63 0.96
CA ALA A 218 -17.84 7.49 0.07
C ALA A 218 -18.37 6.24 0.80
N ALA A 219 -17.79 5.94 1.97
CA ALA A 219 -18.18 4.80 2.79
C ALA A 219 -19.63 4.91 3.33
N GLU A 220 -20.09 6.13 3.67
CA GLU A 220 -21.48 6.37 4.11
C GLU A 220 -22.48 6.35 2.97
N THR A 221 -22.04 6.63 1.74
CA THR A 221 -22.93 6.73 0.56
C THR A 221 -22.99 5.44 -0.26
N GLY A 222 -22.62 4.31 0.34
CA GLY A 222 -22.85 2.99 -0.26
C GLY A 222 -21.67 2.38 -1.01
N HIS A 223 -20.44 2.89 -0.80
CA HIS A 223 -19.22 2.34 -1.41
C HIS A 223 -18.37 1.60 -0.39
N LEU A 224 -17.79 0.47 -0.78
CA LEU A 224 -16.76 -0.19 0.00
C LEU A 224 -15.43 0.53 -0.21
N VAL A 225 -14.90 1.15 0.83
CA VAL A 225 -13.62 1.88 0.79
C VAL A 225 -12.54 1.06 1.46
N LEU A 226 -11.47 0.76 0.72
CA LEU A 226 -10.24 0.14 1.22
C LEU A 226 -9.16 1.23 1.28
N ALA A 227 -8.50 1.41 2.42
CA ALA A 227 -7.50 2.47 2.55
C ALA A 227 -6.36 2.09 3.47
N THR A 228 -5.21 2.83 3.40
CA THR A 228 -4.11 2.63 4.34
C THR A 228 -3.85 3.83 5.24
N LEU A 229 -3.22 3.50 6.38
CA LEU A 229 -2.62 4.45 7.32
C LEU A 229 -1.23 3.96 7.76
N HIS A 230 -0.43 4.86 8.33
CA HIS A 230 0.92 4.54 8.84
C HIS A 230 0.98 4.38 10.36
N THR A 231 -0.12 4.02 11.02
CA THR A 231 -0.15 3.75 12.46
C THR A 231 0.25 2.30 12.77
N ARG A 232 0.77 2.07 13.97
CA ARG A 232 1.33 0.77 14.37
C ARG A 232 0.31 -0.20 14.97
N GLY A 233 -0.92 0.25 15.23
CA GLY A 233 -1.98 -0.55 15.82
C GLY A 233 -3.36 -0.06 15.40
N ALA A 234 -4.37 -0.90 15.59
CA ALA A 234 -5.73 -0.64 15.14
C ALA A 234 -6.41 0.51 15.91
N ALA A 235 -6.27 0.55 17.23
CA ALA A 235 -6.80 1.67 18.03
C ALA A 235 -6.17 3.01 17.64
N GLN A 236 -4.85 3.02 17.41
CA GLN A 236 -4.13 4.22 16.96
C GLN A 236 -4.59 4.69 15.56
N ALA A 237 -5.03 3.77 14.69
CA ALA A 237 -5.58 4.14 13.39
C ALA A 237 -6.87 4.92 13.53
N VAL A 238 -7.76 4.48 14.43
CA VAL A 238 -9.01 5.18 14.74
C VAL A 238 -8.74 6.57 15.31
N ASP A 239 -7.82 6.70 16.28
CA ASP A 239 -7.42 7.99 16.84
C ASP A 239 -6.87 8.92 15.74
N ARG A 240 -5.99 8.42 14.89
CA ARG A 240 -5.34 9.21 13.83
C ARG A 240 -6.34 9.78 12.85
N LEU A 241 -7.38 9.03 12.47
CA LEU A 241 -8.42 9.52 11.56
C LEU A 241 -9.19 10.73 12.12
N VAL A 242 -9.37 10.77 13.44
CA VAL A 242 -10.08 11.87 14.11
C VAL A 242 -9.13 13.03 14.40
N ASP A 243 -7.88 12.74 14.74
CA ASP A 243 -6.94 13.76 15.25
C ASP A 243 -6.45 14.74 14.19
N VAL A 244 -6.54 14.42 12.90
CA VAL A 244 -6.18 15.34 11.82
C VAL A 244 -7.20 16.49 11.63
N PHE A 245 -8.38 16.39 12.27
CA PHE A 245 -9.44 17.40 12.15
C PHE A 245 -9.37 18.42 13.28
N PRO A 246 -9.82 19.67 13.03
CA PRO A 246 -10.02 20.67 14.06
C PRO A 246 -10.98 20.18 15.16
N ALA A 247 -10.87 20.76 16.36
CA ALA A 247 -11.63 20.32 17.53
C ALA A 247 -13.16 20.35 17.32
N GLU A 248 -13.63 21.38 16.62
CA GLU A 248 -15.05 21.60 16.28
C GLU A 248 -15.63 20.55 15.34
N GLU A 249 -14.80 19.89 14.55
CA GLU A 249 -15.24 18.88 13.59
C GLU A 249 -15.11 17.44 14.13
N LYS A 250 -14.30 17.22 15.17
CA LYS A 250 -13.99 15.88 15.69
C LYS A 250 -15.22 15.06 16.04
N GLN A 251 -16.27 15.70 16.60
CA GLN A 251 -17.50 14.99 16.97
C GLN A 251 -18.27 14.49 15.74
N LEU A 252 -18.33 15.29 14.67
CA LEU A 252 -18.95 14.88 13.43
C LEU A 252 -18.18 13.72 12.81
N VAL A 253 -16.86 13.83 12.74
CA VAL A 253 -15.96 12.79 12.18
C VAL A 253 -16.08 11.48 12.96
N ARG A 254 -16.15 11.52 14.30
CA ARG A 254 -16.39 10.32 15.12
C ARG A 254 -17.72 9.65 14.79
N THR A 255 -18.76 10.44 14.59
CA THR A 255 -20.08 9.91 14.23
C THR A 255 -20.06 9.24 12.88
N GLN A 256 -19.44 9.87 11.86
CA GLN A 256 -19.28 9.32 10.53
C GLN A 256 -18.40 8.05 10.55
N LEU A 257 -17.27 8.09 11.23
CA LEU A 257 -16.39 6.95 11.38
C LEU A 257 -17.07 5.77 12.09
N ALA A 258 -17.81 6.03 13.16
CA ALA A 258 -18.57 5.01 13.89
C ALA A 258 -19.68 4.36 13.03
N GLY A 259 -20.24 5.10 12.07
CA GLY A 259 -21.22 4.59 11.12
C GLY A 259 -20.65 3.81 9.96
N SER A 260 -19.47 4.19 9.50
CA SER A 260 -18.87 3.66 8.26
C SER A 260 -17.77 2.61 8.49
N LEU A 261 -17.03 2.64 9.60
CA LEU A 261 -15.95 1.69 9.86
C LEU A 261 -16.47 0.26 9.95
N LYS A 262 -15.84 -0.66 9.22
CA LYS A 262 -16.10 -2.11 9.31
C LYS A 262 -14.97 -2.84 10.02
N ALA A 263 -13.72 -2.54 9.67
CA ALA A 263 -12.56 -3.17 10.28
C ALA A 263 -11.28 -2.35 10.16
N VAL A 264 -10.34 -2.61 11.06
CA VAL A 264 -8.94 -2.17 10.92
C VAL A 264 -8.04 -3.39 11.01
N ILE A 265 -7.20 -3.60 10.01
CA ILE A 265 -6.20 -4.66 9.92
C ILE A 265 -4.83 -4.01 10.11
N ALA A 266 -4.30 -4.04 11.32
CA ALA A 266 -2.93 -3.59 11.57
C ALA A 266 -1.94 -4.74 11.34
N GLN A 267 -0.81 -4.46 10.70
CA GLN A 267 0.14 -5.49 10.33
C GLN A 267 1.60 -5.14 10.58
N ARG A 268 2.38 -6.17 10.89
CA ARG A 268 3.84 -6.14 11.05
C ARG A 268 4.45 -7.33 10.33
N LEU A 269 5.67 -7.18 9.84
CA LEU A 269 6.45 -8.30 9.30
C LEU A 269 7.54 -8.68 10.29
N VAL A 270 7.64 -9.98 10.58
CA VAL A 270 8.68 -10.56 11.42
C VAL A 270 9.46 -11.62 10.66
N PRO A 271 10.73 -11.91 11.02
CA PRO A 271 11.47 -13.01 10.44
C PRO A 271 10.74 -14.34 10.68
N SER A 272 10.71 -15.21 9.67
CA SER A 272 10.22 -16.60 9.81
C SER A 272 11.39 -17.56 9.99
N VAL A 273 11.13 -18.73 10.53
CA VAL A 273 12.11 -19.83 10.65
C VAL A 273 12.68 -20.22 9.28
N ALA A 274 11.89 -20.07 8.21
CA ALA A 274 12.30 -20.36 6.84
C ALA A 274 13.20 -19.27 6.20
N GLY A 275 13.61 -18.23 6.96
CA GLY A 275 14.45 -17.13 6.46
C GLY A 275 13.72 -16.06 5.64
N SER A 276 12.41 -16.18 5.44
CA SER A 276 11.54 -15.17 4.84
C SER A 276 10.93 -14.24 5.91
N ARG A 277 10.02 -13.35 5.51
CA ARG A 277 9.22 -12.56 6.44
C ARG A 277 7.77 -13.04 6.43
N ILE A 278 7.15 -13.09 7.61
CA ILE A 278 5.74 -13.47 7.79
C ILE A 278 4.96 -12.35 8.47
N GLY A 279 3.66 -12.23 8.13
CA GLY A 279 2.77 -11.23 8.69
C GLY A 279 2.26 -11.61 10.09
N LEU A 280 2.36 -10.66 11.01
CA LEU A 280 1.55 -10.62 12.23
C LEU A 280 0.44 -9.60 12.05
N PHE A 281 -0.76 -9.95 12.48
CA PHE A 281 -1.96 -9.14 12.28
C PHE A 281 -2.69 -8.87 13.59
N GLU A 282 -3.07 -7.61 13.79
CA GLU A 282 -4.04 -7.19 14.78
C GLU A 282 -5.30 -6.77 14.02
N VAL A 283 -6.45 -7.34 14.40
CA VAL A 283 -7.72 -7.10 13.70
C VAL A 283 -8.75 -6.55 14.66
N LEU A 284 -9.24 -5.35 14.37
CA LEU A 284 -10.34 -4.69 15.04
C LEU A 284 -11.58 -4.78 14.14
N ILE A 285 -12.67 -5.29 14.68
CA ILE A 285 -13.98 -5.31 14.02
C ILE A 285 -14.89 -4.27 14.66
N ALA A 286 -15.59 -3.50 13.85
CA ALA A 286 -16.49 -2.44 14.30
C ALA A 286 -17.80 -3.00 14.86
N THR A 287 -17.71 -3.72 15.98
CA THR A 287 -18.89 -4.17 16.75
C THR A 287 -19.62 -2.98 17.36
N PRO A 288 -20.89 -3.14 17.79
CA PRO A 288 -21.65 -2.06 18.48
C PRO A 288 -20.89 -1.46 19.67
N GLY A 289 -20.13 -2.27 20.41
CA GLY A 289 -19.29 -1.77 21.51
C GLY A 289 -18.16 -0.85 21.02
N ILE A 290 -17.46 -1.24 19.95
CA ILE A 290 -16.37 -0.46 19.35
C ILE A 290 -16.92 0.84 18.75
N THR A 291 -18.02 0.78 17.96
CA THR A 291 -18.60 1.97 17.35
C THR A 291 -19.12 2.96 18.39
N ASN A 292 -19.64 2.47 19.53
CA ASN A 292 -20.03 3.33 20.64
C ASN A 292 -18.83 4.05 21.27
N LEU A 293 -17.71 3.34 21.52
CA LEU A 293 -16.47 3.96 22.03
C LEU A 293 -15.94 5.03 21.09
N ILE A 294 -16.00 4.80 19.78
CA ILE A 294 -15.59 5.80 18.77
C ILE A 294 -16.47 7.04 18.86
N ARG A 295 -17.79 6.87 18.89
CA ARG A 295 -18.77 7.96 18.96
C ARG A 295 -18.60 8.81 20.22
N GLU A 296 -18.32 8.16 21.36
CA GLU A 296 -18.10 8.83 22.64
C GLU A 296 -16.67 9.41 22.81
N GLY A 297 -15.77 9.15 21.87
CA GLY A 297 -14.37 9.60 21.97
C GLY A 297 -13.53 8.83 23.01
N LYS A 298 -13.95 7.61 23.35
CA LYS A 298 -13.31 6.74 24.35
C LYS A 298 -12.38 5.71 23.71
N MET A 299 -11.61 6.09 22.69
CA MET A 299 -10.73 5.19 21.92
C MET A 299 -9.70 4.47 22.78
N HIS A 300 -9.29 5.06 23.92
CA HIS A 300 -8.38 4.43 24.89
C HIS A 300 -8.92 3.12 25.49
N GLN A 301 -10.23 2.86 25.38
CA GLN A 301 -10.85 1.60 25.85
C GLN A 301 -10.91 0.51 24.75
N ILE A 302 -10.65 0.85 23.49
CA ILE A 302 -10.66 -0.09 22.36
C ILE A 302 -9.74 -1.29 22.60
N PRO A 303 -8.49 -1.16 23.10
CA PRO A 303 -7.61 -2.29 23.34
C PRO A 303 -8.20 -3.38 24.23
N ALA A 304 -8.99 -3.01 25.27
CA ALA A 304 -9.65 -3.97 26.15
C ALA A 304 -10.71 -4.80 25.42
N LEU A 305 -11.54 -4.16 24.57
CA LEU A 305 -12.53 -4.86 23.76
C LEU A 305 -11.88 -5.70 22.66
N LEU A 306 -10.79 -5.22 22.07
CA LEU A 306 -10.05 -5.96 21.06
C LEU A 306 -9.47 -7.27 21.64
N GLN A 307 -8.93 -7.22 22.85
CA GLN A 307 -8.37 -8.39 23.53
C GLN A 307 -9.41 -9.47 23.80
N THR A 308 -10.66 -9.11 24.11
CA THR A 308 -11.75 -10.02 24.43
C THR A 308 -12.67 -10.36 23.25
N GLY A 309 -12.47 -9.69 22.11
CA GLY A 309 -13.38 -9.75 20.96
C GLY A 309 -13.15 -10.93 20.00
N ALA A 310 -12.53 -12.03 20.44
CA ALA A 310 -12.21 -13.17 19.56
C ALA A 310 -13.45 -13.78 18.87
N GLN A 311 -14.62 -13.81 19.52
CA GLN A 311 -15.86 -14.30 18.90
C GLN A 311 -16.33 -13.45 17.72
N ALA A 312 -15.98 -12.17 17.70
CA ALA A 312 -16.25 -11.26 16.58
C ALA A 312 -15.15 -11.30 15.50
N GLY A 313 -14.16 -12.17 15.64
CA GLY A 313 -13.00 -12.24 14.74
C GLY A 313 -11.89 -11.26 15.04
N MET A 314 -11.94 -10.55 16.19
CA MET A 314 -10.86 -9.67 16.62
C MET A 314 -9.65 -10.48 17.09
N GLN A 315 -8.48 -9.90 16.91
CA GLN A 315 -7.20 -10.54 17.27
C GLN A 315 -6.18 -9.45 17.62
N THR A 316 -5.40 -9.66 18.68
CA THR A 316 -4.26 -8.81 19.02
C THR A 316 -2.98 -9.29 18.31
N PHE A 317 -1.96 -8.43 18.23
CA PHE A 317 -0.64 -8.85 17.73
C PHE A 317 -0.04 -9.99 18.57
N GLU A 318 -0.26 -9.98 19.89
CA GLU A 318 0.25 -11.05 20.76
C GLU A 318 -0.42 -12.39 20.46
N GLN A 319 -1.75 -12.40 20.29
CA GLN A 319 -2.49 -13.61 19.89
C GLN A 319 -2.01 -14.11 18.52
N SER A 320 -1.79 -13.19 17.56
CA SER A 320 -1.23 -13.52 16.26
C SER A 320 0.17 -14.15 16.38
N ARG A 321 1.02 -13.59 17.23
CA ARG A 321 2.38 -14.09 17.47
C ARG A 321 2.35 -15.50 18.06
N LEU A 322 1.57 -15.71 19.11
CA LEU A 322 1.42 -17.02 19.75
C LEU A 322 0.91 -18.08 18.77
N ALA A 323 -0.06 -17.74 17.92
CA ALA A 323 -0.56 -18.66 16.89
C ALA A 323 0.53 -19.03 15.87
N ARG A 324 1.39 -18.06 15.45
CA ARG A 324 2.51 -18.32 14.54
C ARG A 324 3.60 -19.16 15.19
N GLN A 325 3.89 -18.93 16.47
CA GLN A 325 4.83 -19.76 17.24
C GLN A 325 4.30 -21.20 17.40
N ALA A 326 3.04 -21.37 17.77
CA ALA A 326 2.42 -22.69 17.87
C ALA A 326 2.42 -23.47 16.54
N ALA A 327 2.36 -22.75 15.40
CA ALA A 327 2.48 -23.33 14.08
C ALA A 327 3.95 -23.54 13.63
N GLY A 328 4.96 -23.22 14.45
CA GLY A 328 6.38 -23.38 14.12
C GLY A 328 6.88 -22.44 13.02
N LEU A 329 6.20 -21.35 12.77
CA LEU A 329 6.52 -20.40 11.67
C LEU A 329 7.50 -19.29 12.10
N ILE A 330 7.53 -18.95 13.39
CA ILE A 330 8.44 -18.00 14.03
C ILE A 330 8.96 -18.56 15.34
N GLU A 331 10.08 -17.99 15.84
CA GLU A 331 10.67 -18.33 17.14
C GLU A 331 9.87 -17.75 18.32
#